data_71097f075faa9207bd7b23e45ebc9fcb
#
_entry.id   71097f075faa9207bd7b23e45ebc9fcb
#
_cell.length_a   1.000
_cell.length_b   1.000
_cell.length_c   1.000
_cell.angle_alpha   90.00
_cell.angle_beta   90.00
_cell.angle_gamma   90.00
#
_symmetry.space_group_name_H-M   'P 1'
#
loop_
_entity.id
_entity.type
_entity.pdbx_description
1 polymer ?
#
loop_
_entity_poly.entity_id
_entity_poly.type
_entity_poly.pdbx_seq_one_letter_code
_entity_poly.pdbx_strand_id
1 'polypeptide(L)'
;MIKILGLILSFSILIVSDSFAVNNDFAVWKNSFKKRAIQSGISKEIVEEIMSEAKFLSKVIEYDRFQPEFYEDTFTYINKRSSKKKISSGLKIYKKEKNTIDKVEKEFGIEKELLLALMGIETNFGKYLGKMDIISSLATLSFDKRRSEFFSKELLILLKLVDKKIIDKNILYGSWAGAFGNFQFMPRTIKDYAIDYNKNKVIELKKTEDSFASAANYLSKIGWKKNQPCYFKIDLKENTPLRYLNSSARNIKNNKKAIFFKKYIKNYENLNLNGNLSASIIIPDKDIIPGAKTLSPAYIVFDNYEKILQWNRSLRFALAVCTLKDGFKDEI
;
A
#
# COMPACT_ATOMS: atom_id res chain seq x y z
N MET A 1 -3.75 2.21 54.78
CA MET A 1 -4.35 2.97 53.67
C MET A 1 -3.46 4.05 53.05
N ILE A 2 -2.55 4.69 53.80
CA ILE A 2 -1.70 5.81 53.32
C ILE A 2 -0.58 5.37 52.34
N LYS A 3 -0.03 4.14 52.43
CA LYS A 3 1.04 3.66 51.54
C LYS A 3 0.58 3.34 50.10
N ILE A 4 -0.70 3.02 49.88
CA ILE A 4 -1.23 2.70 48.53
C ILE A 4 -1.49 3.98 47.72
N LEU A 5 -1.88 5.07 48.39
CA LEU A 5 -2.12 6.36 47.72
C LEU A 5 -0.83 7.01 47.18
N GLY A 6 0.30 6.84 47.93
CA GLY A 6 1.60 7.38 47.49
C GLY A 6 2.16 6.67 46.24
N LEU A 7 1.87 5.38 46.06
CA LEU A 7 2.34 4.61 44.88
C LEU A 7 1.56 4.96 43.59
N ILE A 8 0.26 5.28 43.71
CA ILE A 8 -0.57 5.69 42.58
C ILE A 8 -0.17 7.09 42.10
N LEU A 9 0.17 8.00 43.01
CA LEU A 9 0.58 9.37 42.68
C LEU A 9 1.97 9.40 41.97
N SER A 10 2.93 8.56 42.41
CA SER A 10 4.24 8.46 41.76
C SER A 10 4.19 7.86 40.36
N PHE A 11 3.29 6.90 40.11
CA PHE A 11 3.10 6.29 38.77
C PHE A 11 2.45 7.27 37.79
N SER A 12 1.51 8.08 38.27
CA SER A 12 0.86 9.12 37.45
C SER A 12 1.82 10.25 37.04
N ILE A 13 2.75 10.62 37.94
CA ILE A 13 3.75 11.66 37.67
C ILE A 13 4.78 11.18 36.63
N LEU A 14 5.20 9.91 36.64
CA LEU A 14 6.11 9.35 35.65
C LEU A 14 5.51 9.33 34.22
N ILE A 15 4.24 8.94 34.08
CA ILE A 15 3.57 8.92 32.76
C ILE A 15 3.41 10.34 32.20
N VAL A 16 3.12 11.34 33.04
CA VAL A 16 3.00 12.73 32.63
C VAL A 16 4.35 13.33 32.22
N SER A 17 5.43 12.99 32.92
CA SER A 17 6.78 13.47 32.60
C SER A 17 7.29 12.95 31.26
N ASP A 18 7.08 11.67 30.93
CA ASP A 18 7.51 11.08 29.66
C ASP A 18 6.74 11.69 28.47
N SER A 19 5.45 11.92 28.62
CA SER A 19 4.63 12.56 27.57
C SER A 19 5.06 14.01 27.32
N PHE A 20 5.45 14.73 28.36
CA PHE A 20 5.90 16.13 28.25
C PHE A 20 7.28 16.22 27.58
N ALA A 21 8.18 15.32 27.91
CA ALA A 21 9.51 15.23 27.30
C ALA A 21 9.42 14.92 25.79
N VAL A 22 8.63 13.93 25.39
CA VAL A 22 8.43 13.57 23.97
C VAL A 22 7.83 14.74 23.17
N ASN A 23 6.88 15.46 23.72
CA ASN A 23 6.29 16.62 23.06
C ASN A 23 7.29 17.77 22.87
N ASN A 24 8.18 17.99 23.82
CA ASN A 24 9.24 18.99 23.72
C ASN A 24 10.27 18.61 22.65
N ASP A 25 10.72 17.35 22.62
CA ASP A 25 11.64 16.83 21.61
C ASP A 25 11.02 16.90 20.20
N PHE A 26 9.72 16.58 20.07
CA PHE A 26 9.00 16.74 18.82
C PHE A 26 8.92 18.21 18.36
N ALA A 27 8.73 19.15 19.27
CA ALA A 27 8.73 20.58 18.95
C ALA A 27 10.10 21.06 18.43
N VAL A 28 11.20 20.61 19.06
CA VAL A 28 12.57 20.89 18.60
C VAL A 28 12.82 20.29 17.20
N TRP A 29 12.44 19.03 17.01
CA TRP A 29 12.52 18.37 15.70
C TRP A 29 11.70 19.13 14.63
N LYS A 30 10.45 19.51 14.96
CA LYS A 30 9.55 20.24 14.05
C LYS A 30 10.18 21.55 13.57
N ASN A 31 10.82 22.31 14.47
CA ASN A 31 11.50 23.54 14.11
C ASN A 31 12.71 23.31 13.18
N SER A 32 13.47 22.24 13.42
CA SER A 32 14.58 21.84 12.55
C SER A 32 14.07 21.39 11.16
N PHE A 33 12.96 20.64 11.14
CA PHE A 33 12.33 20.19 9.90
C PHE A 33 11.77 21.39 9.08
N LYS A 34 11.15 22.39 9.71
CA LYS A 34 10.69 23.61 9.04
C LYS A 34 11.86 24.30 8.31
N LYS A 35 13.00 24.50 8.98
CA LYS A 35 14.20 25.09 8.36
C LYS A 35 14.64 24.29 7.13
N ARG A 36 14.72 22.95 7.25
CA ARG A 36 15.05 22.05 6.14
C ARG A 36 14.05 22.15 4.97
N ALA A 37 12.76 22.27 5.27
CA ALA A 37 11.71 22.38 4.25
C ALA A 37 11.86 23.68 3.45
N ILE A 38 12.07 24.81 4.13
CA ILE A 38 12.33 26.13 3.49
C ILE A 38 13.61 26.08 2.65
N GLN A 39 14.70 25.53 3.17
CA GLN A 39 15.96 25.34 2.42
C GLN A 39 15.81 24.46 1.19
N SER A 40 14.82 23.53 1.19
CA SER A 40 14.51 22.69 0.03
C SER A 40 13.64 23.38 -1.04
N GLY A 41 13.37 24.69 -0.89
CA GLY A 41 12.64 25.52 -1.84
C GLY A 41 11.13 25.50 -1.69
N ILE A 42 10.61 25.20 -0.50
CA ILE A 42 9.19 25.34 -0.18
C ILE A 42 8.97 26.73 0.44
N SER A 43 7.90 27.43 0.08
CA SER A 43 7.63 28.75 0.60
C SER A 43 7.52 28.74 2.13
N LYS A 44 8.08 29.78 2.77
CA LYS A 44 8.05 29.93 4.23
C LYS A 44 6.62 29.96 4.74
N GLU A 45 5.73 30.63 4.03
CA GLU A 45 4.31 30.77 4.37
C GLU A 45 3.64 29.40 4.50
N ILE A 46 3.74 28.54 3.50
CA ILE A 46 3.15 27.19 3.51
C ILE A 46 3.78 26.30 4.59
N VAL A 47 5.11 26.38 4.77
CA VAL A 47 5.78 25.59 5.80
C VAL A 47 5.29 26.01 7.19
N GLU A 48 5.20 27.31 7.47
CA GLU A 48 4.73 27.82 8.77
C GLU A 48 3.26 27.47 8.99
N GLU A 49 2.40 27.69 8.00
CA GLU A 49 0.98 27.40 8.09
C GLU A 49 0.71 25.92 8.38
N ILE A 50 1.27 25.02 7.57
CA ILE A 50 0.96 23.59 7.66
C ILE A 50 1.67 22.93 8.86
N MET A 51 2.95 23.24 9.07
CA MET A 51 3.71 22.59 10.13
C MET A 51 3.39 23.14 11.54
N SER A 52 2.79 24.33 11.67
CA SER A 52 2.32 24.81 12.98
C SER A 52 1.29 23.85 13.59
N GLU A 53 0.36 23.37 12.77
CA GLU A 53 -0.72 22.46 13.16
C GLU A 53 -0.28 21.00 13.38
N ALA A 54 0.92 20.63 12.92
CA ALA A 54 1.43 19.26 13.06
C ALA A 54 1.62 18.85 14.52
N LYS A 55 1.00 17.72 14.91
CA LYS A 55 0.98 17.16 16.28
C LYS A 55 1.70 15.82 16.30
N PHE A 56 2.29 15.49 17.45
CA PHE A 56 2.77 14.13 17.70
C PHE A 56 1.60 13.18 17.98
N LEU A 57 1.53 12.07 17.25
CA LEU A 57 0.45 11.09 17.34
C LEU A 57 1.01 9.72 17.77
N SER A 58 1.02 9.42 19.07
CA SER A 58 1.54 8.15 19.62
C SER A 58 0.92 6.92 18.95
N LYS A 59 -0.38 6.97 18.63
CA LYS A 59 -1.11 5.92 17.95
C LYS A 59 -0.56 5.58 16.56
N VAL A 60 0.05 6.54 15.88
CA VAL A 60 0.73 6.32 14.58
C VAL A 60 1.94 5.40 14.76
N ILE A 61 2.68 5.57 15.85
CA ILE A 61 3.81 4.70 16.19
C ILE A 61 3.34 3.27 16.50
N GLU A 62 2.23 3.12 17.21
CA GLU A 62 1.63 1.81 17.49
C GLU A 62 1.26 1.09 16.19
N TYR A 63 0.55 1.77 15.27
CA TYR A 63 0.17 1.20 13.98
C TYR A 63 1.39 0.85 13.10
N ASP A 64 2.47 1.64 13.17
CA ASP A 64 3.70 1.34 12.44
C ASP A 64 4.40 0.07 12.96
N ARG A 65 4.22 -0.29 14.25
CA ARG A 65 4.79 -1.49 14.87
C ARG A 65 3.93 -2.74 14.66
N PHE A 66 2.59 -2.58 14.50
CA PHE A 66 1.63 -3.68 14.41
C PHE A 66 0.84 -3.62 13.10
N GLN A 67 1.29 -4.37 12.10
CA GLN A 67 0.61 -4.46 10.79
C GLN A 67 -0.01 -5.85 10.62
N PRO A 68 -1.35 -5.95 10.40
CA PRO A 68 -2.07 -7.24 10.33
C PRO A 68 -1.55 -8.21 9.29
N GLU A 69 -0.98 -7.73 8.19
CA GLU A 69 -0.41 -8.55 7.13
C GLU A 69 0.72 -9.48 7.57
N PHE A 70 1.27 -9.29 8.76
CA PHE A 70 2.32 -10.17 9.33
C PHE A 70 1.79 -11.27 10.23
N TYR A 71 0.46 -11.37 10.43
CA TYR A 71 -0.14 -12.33 11.37
C TYR A 71 -1.20 -13.24 10.76
N GLU A 72 -1.70 -12.93 9.55
CA GLU A 72 -2.69 -13.77 8.87
C GLU A 72 -2.00 -14.74 7.90
N ASP A 73 -2.45 -16.01 7.85
CA ASP A 73 -2.06 -16.92 6.78
C ASP A 73 -2.62 -16.48 5.43
N THR A 74 -2.02 -16.95 4.34
CA THR A 74 -2.36 -16.51 2.98
C THR A 74 -3.81 -16.83 2.61
N PHE A 75 -4.34 -17.98 3.02
CA PHE A 75 -5.73 -18.37 2.70
C PHE A 75 -6.72 -17.41 3.36
N THR A 76 -6.56 -17.17 4.65
CA THR A 76 -7.40 -16.24 5.42
C THR A 76 -7.31 -14.83 4.86
N TYR A 77 -6.08 -14.36 4.55
CA TYR A 77 -5.85 -13.02 4.00
C TYR A 77 -6.58 -12.82 2.67
N ILE A 78 -6.45 -13.77 1.73
CA ILE A 78 -7.08 -13.69 0.41
C ILE A 78 -8.61 -13.73 0.55
N ASN A 79 -9.16 -14.70 1.28
CA ASN A 79 -10.61 -14.87 1.40
C ASN A 79 -11.32 -13.65 2.00
N LYS A 80 -10.70 -13.02 3.00
CA LYS A 80 -11.24 -11.77 3.58
C LYS A 80 -11.29 -10.63 2.56
N ARG A 81 -10.33 -10.60 1.61
CA ARG A 81 -10.11 -9.46 0.70
C ARG A 81 -10.63 -9.68 -0.72
N SER A 82 -11.02 -10.90 -1.10
CA SER A 82 -11.56 -11.24 -2.43
C SER A 82 -12.92 -11.95 -2.39
N SER A 83 -13.73 -11.68 -1.36
CA SER A 83 -15.03 -12.31 -1.17
C SER A 83 -16.05 -11.88 -2.26
N LYS A 84 -17.07 -12.73 -2.50
CA LYS A 84 -18.23 -12.40 -3.38
C LYS A 84 -18.89 -11.07 -3.03
N LYS A 85 -19.00 -10.75 -1.72
CA LYS A 85 -19.53 -9.47 -1.25
C LYS A 85 -18.66 -8.29 -1.74
N LYS A 86 -17.35 -8.47 -1.82
CA LYS A 86 -16.42 -7.45 -2.31
C LYS A 86 -16.57 -7.28 -3.83
N ILE A 87 -16.70 -8.36 -4.58
CA ILE A 87 -17.00 -8.34 -6.02
C ILE A 87 -18.31 -7.57 -6.26
N SER A 88 -19.40 -7.94 -5.59
CA SER A 88 -20.69 -7.22 -5.71
C SER A 88 -20.58 -5.72 -5.38
N SER A 89 -19.75 -5.36 -4.40
CA SER A 89 -19.52 -3.93 -4.08
C SER A 89 -18.77 -3.20 -5.18
N GLY A 90 -17.78 -3.81 -5.80
CA GLY A 90 -17.05 -3.24 -6.94
C GLY A 90 -17.89 -3.10 -8.18
N LEU A 91 -18.77 -4.07 -8.48
CA LEU A 91 -19.72 -3.99 -9.58
C LEU A 91 -20.68 -2.80 -9.42
N LYS A 92 -21.07 -2.45 -8.18
CA LYS A 92 -21.90 -1.24 -7.94
C LYS A 92 -21.14 0.04 -8.29
N ILE A 93 -19.84 0.11 -7.93
CA ILE A 93 -18.97 1.23 -8.32
C ILE A 93 -18.82 1.27 -9.84
N TYR A 94 -18.53 0.14 -10.47
CA TYR A 94 -18.40 0.07 -11.92
C TYR A 94 -19.67 0.55 -12.63
N LYS A 95 -20.86 0.06 -12.24
CA LYS A 95 -22.13 0.50 -12.81
C LYS A 95 -22.35 2.00 -12.68
N LYS A 96 -21.99 2.57 -11.51
CA LYS A 96 -22.16 4.01 -11.26
C LYS A 96 -21.20 4.86 -12.08
N GLU A 97 -19.95 4.43 -12.21
CA GLU A 97 -18.85 5.22 -12.79
C GLU A 97 -18.38 4.66 -14.15
N LYS A 98 -19.24 3.86 -14.81
CA LYS A 98 -18.91 3.06 -16.00
C LYS A 98 -18.21 3.88 -17.08
N ASN A 99 -18.76 5.03 -17.45
CA ASN A 99 -18.23 5.85 -18.54
C ASN A 99 -16.80 6.31 -18.26
N THR A 100 -16.51 6.73 -17.03
CA THR A 100 -15.18 7.17 -16.61
C THR A 100 -14.20 5.99 -16.59
N ILE A 101 -14.59 4.87 -16.00
CA ILE A 101 -13.73 3.69 -15.85
C ILE A 101 -13.40 3.08 -17.23
N ASP A 102 -14.37 2.92 -18.11
CA ASP A 102 -14.16 2.42 -19.47
C ASP A 102 -13.27 3.36 -20.31
N LYS A 103 -13.44 4.68 -20.14
CA LYS A 103 -12.58 5.66 -20.81
C LYS A 103 -11.13 5.55 -20.32
N VAL A 104 -10.91 5.42 -19.02
CA VAL A 104 -9.57 5.24 -18.42
C VAL A 104 -8.94 3.92 -18.91
N GLU A 105 -9.68 2.80 -18.90
CA GLU A 105 -9.20 1.53 -19.45
C GLU A 105 -8.74 1.67 -20.90
N LYS A 106 -9.56 2.29 -21.74
CA LYS A 106 -9.25 2.50 -23.16
C LYS A 106 -8.00 3.36 -23.37
N GLU A 107 -7.83 4.41 -22.56
CA GLU A 107 -6.73 5.37 -22.70
C GLU A 107 -5.40 4.81 -22.21
N PHE A 108 -5.40 4.13 -21.06
CA PHE A 108 -4.16 3.66 -20.42
C PHE A 108 -3.84 2.18 -20.68
N GLY A 109 -4.77 1.42 -21.26
CA GLY A 109 -4.59 -0.01 -21.53
C GLY A 109 -4.55 -0.88 -20.27
N ILE A 110 -5.10 -0.40 -19.15
CA ILE A 110 -5.15 -1.10 -17.87
C ILE A 110 -6.57 -1.61 -17.64
N GLU A 111 -6.71 -2.91 -17.39
CA GLU A 111 -8.01 -3.55 -17.20
C GLU A 111 -8.77 -2.92 -16.02
N LYS A 112 -10.04 -2.60 -16.22
CA LYS A 112 -10.93 -2.08 -15.20
C LYS A 112 -11.04 -3.00 -13.98
N GLU A 113 -10.98 -4.31 -14.21
CA GLU A 113 -11.00 -5.33 -13.17
C GLU A 113 -9.83 -5.16 -12.20
N LEU A 114 -8.64 -4.81 -12.70
CA LEU A 114 -7.49 -4.52 -11.87
C LEU A 114 -7.67 -3.24 -11.06
N LEU A 115 -8.16 -2.18 -11.69
CA LEU A 115 -8.41 -0.91 -11.01
C LEU A 115 -9.47 -1.07 -9.91
N LEU A 116 -10.55 -1.79 -10.19
CA LEU A 116 -11.57 -2.12 -9.19
C LEU A 116 -11.01 -2.98 -8.05
N ALA A 117 -10.15 -3.96 -8.38
CA ALA A 117 -9.52 -4.80 -7.37
C ALA A 117 -8.63 -3.99 -6.43
N LEU A 118 -7.78 -3.13 -6.96
CA LEU A 118 -6.92 -2.25 -6.16
C LEU A 118 -7.75 -1.33 -5.27
N MET A 119 -8.73 -0.60 -5.81
CA MET A 119 -9.62 0.24 -5.01
C MET A 119 -10.36 -0.57 -3.93
N GLY A 120 -10.78 -1.79 -4.28
CA GLY A 120 -11.42 -2.71 -3.34
C GLY A 120 -10.53 -3.12 -2.19
N ILE A 121 -9.27 -3.45 -2.44
CA ILE A 121 -8.30 -3.85 -1.40
C ILE A 121 -7.88 -2.65 -0.55
N GLU A 122 -7.54 -1.52 -1.18
CA GLU A 122 -7.01 -0.34 -0.51
C GLU A 122 -8.04 0.35 0.40
N THR A 123 -9.24 0.60 -0.11
CA THR A 123 -10.20 1.45 0.58
C THR A 123 -11.59 0.85 0.73
N ASN A 124 -11.77 -0.42 0.35
CA ASN A 124 -13.11 -1.03 0.25
C ASN A 124 -14.07 -0.15 -0.56
N PHE A 125 -13.61 0.26 -1.76
CA PHE A 125 -14.36 1.12 -2.70
C PHE A 125 -14.68 2.50 -2.10
N GLY A 126 -13.69 3.14 -1.51
CA GLY A 126 -13.81 4.47 -0.94
C GLY A 126 -14.50 4.57 0.43
N LYS A 127 -14.88 3.42 1.05
CA LYS A 127 -15.51 3.42 2.37
C LYS A 127 -14.54 3.68 3.51
N TYR A 128 -13.27 3.31 3.34
CA TYR A 128 -12.21 3.43 4.35
C TYR A 128 -11.02 4.20 3.80
N LEU A 129 -11.18 5.51 3.65
CA LEU A 129 -10.13 6.41 3.13
C LEU A 129 -9.08 6.79 4.19
N GLY A 130 -9.31 6.40 5.45
CA GLY A 130 -8.54 6.91 6.58
C GLY A 130 -9.07 8.26 7.09
N LYS A 131 -8.84 8.53 8.38
CA LYS A 131 -9.28 9.75 9.08
C LYS A 131 -8.14 10.44 9.83
N MET A 132 -6.91 9.94 9.66
CA MET A 132 -5.75 10.53 10.31
C MET A 132 -5.33 11.81 9.57
N ASP A 133 -4.94 12.82 10.32
CA ASP A 133 -4.22 13.96 9.75
C ASP A 133 -2.89 13.49 9.19
N ILE A 134 -2.73 13.60 7.87
CA ILE A 134 -1.57 13.09 7.14
C ILE A 134 -0.31 13.86 7.52
N ILE A 135 -0.40 15.16 7.74
CA ILE A 135 0.75 16.00 8.14
C ILE A 135 1.28 15.54 9.49
N SER A 136 0.42 15.43 10.49
CA SER A 136 0.80 14.94 11.82
C SER A 136 1.30 13.50 11.79
N SER A 137 0.70 12.64 10.97
CA SER A 137 1.12 11.25 10.78
C SER A 137 2.54 11.17 10.19
N LEU A 138 2.79 11.85 9.08
CA LEU A 138 4.11 11.89 8.45
C LEU A 138 5.15 12.58 9.34
N ALA A 139 4.79 13.66 10.04
CA ALA A 139 5.66 14.34 10.98
C ALA A 139 6.07 13.40 12.14
N THR A 140 5.10 12.69 12.72
CA THR A 140 5.36 11.70 13.78
C THR A 140 6.30 10.59 13.33
N LEU A 141 6.05 10.00 12.15
CA LEU A 141 6.89 8.96 11.57
C LEU A 141 8.27 9.46 11.12
N SER A 142 8.36 10.74 10.77
CA SER A 142 9.63 11.41 10.46
C SER A 142 10.46 11.67 11.71
N PHE A 143 9.80 11.96 12.82
CA PHE A 143 10.43 12.12 14.14
C PHE A 143 10.89 10.76 14.71
N ASP A 144 10.12 9.68 14.49
CA ASP A 144 10.47 8.33 14.93
C ASP A 144 11.70 7.78 14.18
N LYS A 145 12.66 7.22 14.91
CA LYS A 145 13.98 6.82 14.37
C LYS A 145 13.91 5.69 13.33
N ARG A 146 12.87 4.84 13.37
CA ARG A 146 12.84 3.58 12.62
C ARG A 146 12.88 3.77 11.10
N ARG A 147 12.12 4.73 10.55
CA ARG A 147 12.02 5.04 9.12
C ARG A 147 12.03 6.55 8.85
N SER A 148 12.70 7.31 9.72
CA SER A 148 12.72 8.77 9.74
C SER A 148 13.01 9.38 8.36
N GLU A 149 14.07 8.93 7.69
CA GLU A 149 14.45 9.51 6.40
C GLU A 149 13.39 9.28 5.30
N PHE A 150 12.80 8.09 5.27
CA PHE A 150 11.74 7.78 4.29
C PHE A 150 10.55 8.73 4.48
N PHE A 151 10.03 8.83 5.70
CA PHE A 151 8.86 9.66 5.97
C PHE A 151 9.15 11.15 5.90
N SER A 152 10.37 11.60 6.23
CA SER A 152 10.80 12.98 6.03
C SER A 152 10.79 13.36 4.55
N LYS A 153 11.21 12.46 3.66
CA LYS A 153 11.13 12.68 2.21
C LYS A 153 9.68 12.76 1.73
N GLU A 154 8.80 11.88 2.23
CA GLU A 154 7.37 11.92 1.89
C GLU A 154 6.72 13.23 2.35
N LEU A 155 7.01 13.68 3.58
CA LEU A 155 6.50 14.95 4.12
C LEU A 155 6.99 16.16 3.30
N LEU A 156 8.27 16.21 2.92
CA LEU A 156 8.80 17.27 2.05
C LEU A 156 8.12 17.29 0.68
N ILE A 157 7.87 16.12 0.10
CA ILE A 157 7.16 16.02 -1.19
C ILE A 157 5.72 16.53 -1.02
N LEU A 158 5.02 16.14 0.05
CA LEU A 158 3.65 16.59 0.30
C LEU A 158 3.58 18.11 0.43
N LEU A 159 4.47 18.71 1.22
CA LEU A 159 4.54 20.17 1.35
C LEU A 159 4.78 20.85 0.01
N LYS A 160 5.65 20.30 -0.86
CA LYS A 160 5.87 20.82 -2.23
C LYS A 160 4.64 20.72 -3.13
N LEU A 161 3.86 19.63 -3.01
CA LEU A 161 2.62 19.47 -3.77
C LEU A 161 1.56 20.49 -3.36
N VAL A 162 1.46 20.79 -2.06
CA VAL A 162 0.56 21.81 -1.54
C VAL A 162 1.03 23.22 -1.94
N ASP A 163 2.32 23.52 -1.78
CA ASP A 163 2.92 24.81 -2.15
C ASP A 163 2.69 25.16 -3.63
N LYS A 164 2.76 24.15 -4.50
CA LYS A 164 2.45 24.27 -5.93
C LYS A 164 0.95 24.22 -6.26
N LYS A 165 0.08 24.15 -5.26
CA LYS A 165 -1.38 24.04 -5.43
C LYS A 165 -1.84 22.82 -6.26
N ILE A 166 -1.01 21.78 -6.36
CA ILE A 166 -1.34 20.52 -7.04
C ILE A 166 -2.35 19.73 -6.20
N ILE A 167 -2.26 19.84 -4.88
CA ILE A 167 -3.18 19.23 -3.91
C ILE A 167 -3.71 20.29 -2.97
N ASP A 168 -4.99 20.25 -2.69
CA ASP A 168 -5.62 21.11 -1.68
C ASP A 168 -5.22 20.66 -0.26
N LYS A 169 -4.69 21.59 0.53
CA LYS A 169 -4.32 21.36 1.94
C LYS A 169 -5.49 20.93 2.83
N ASN A 170 -6.71 21.33 2.49
CA ASN A 170 -7.90 21.06 3.30
C ASN A 170 -8.38 19.60 3.25
N ILE A 171 -7.84 18.79 2.33
CA ILE A 171 -8.25 17.39 2.16
C ILE A 171 -7.22 16.37 2.69
N LEU A 172 -6.21 16.81 3.43
CA LEU A 172 -5.08 15.98 3.88
C LEU A 172 -5.44 15.04 5.05
N TYR A 173 -6.50 14.26 4.86
CA TYR A 173 -6.88 13.17 5.76
C TYR A 173 -6.80 11.83 5.03
N GLY A 174 -6.18 10.84 5.67
CA GLY A 174 -5.92 9.54 5.08
C GLY A 174 -5.49 8.48 6.07
N SER A 175 -4.56 7.61 5.66
CA SER A 175 -4.02 6.56 6.51
C SER A 175 -3.03 7.11 7.56
N TRP A 176 -2.77 6.28 8.57
CA TRP A 176 -1.74 6.55 9.58
C TRP A 176 -0.33 6.69 9.01
N ALA A 177 -0.07 6.12 7.83
CA ALA A 177 1.22 6.18 7.14
C ALA A 177 1.35 7.34 6.14
N GLY A 178 0.33 8.20 6.02
CA GLY A 178 0.36 9.35 5.12
C GLY A 178 -0.12 9.07 3.70
N ALA A 179 -0.72 7.90 3.44
CA ALA A 179 -1.35 7.60 2.16
C ALA A 179 -2.79 8.10 2.12
N PHE A 180 -3.28 8.55 0.95
CA PHE A 180 -4.64 9.04 0.82
C PHE A 180 -5.29 8.79 -0.55
N GLY A 181 -6.60 9.06 -0.61
CA GLY A 181 -7.42 8.85 -1.80
C GLY A 181 -7.87 7.40 -1.98
N ASN A 182 -8.62 7.16 -3.05
CA ASN A 182 -9.25 5.87 -3.34
C ASN A 182 -8.25 4.71 -3.48
N PHE A 183 -7.03 5.01 -3.89
CA PHE A 183 -5.94 4.07 -4.14
C PHE A 183 -4.77 4.20 -3.15
N GLN A 184 -4.95 4.93 -2.05
CA GLN A 184 -3.97 5.08 -0.96
C GLN A 184 -2.57 5.45 -1.45
N PHE A 185 -2.46 6.49 -2.27
CA PHE A 185 -1.18 6.97 -2.78
C PHE A 185 -0.36 7.68 -1.71
N MET A 186 0.91 7.33 -1.62
CA MET A 186 1.90 8.09 -0.87
C MET A 186 2.25 9.40 -1.62
N PRO A 187 2.72 10.45 -0.93
CA PRO A 187 3.08 11.72 -1.58
C PRO A 187 4.01 11.57 -2.78
N ARG A 188 4.99 10.67 -2.72
CA ARG A 188 5.88 10.37 -3.85
C ARG A 188 5.11 9.78 -5.02
N THR A 189 4.21 8.85 -4.77
CA THR A 189 3.40 8.22 -5.81
C THR A 189 2.54 9.27 -6.51
N ILE A 190 1.99 10.23 -5.74
CA ILE A 190 1.24 11.35 -6.31
C ILE A 190 2.12 12.19 -7.22
N LYS A 191 3.28 12.61 -6.72
CA LYS A 191 4.25 13.43 -7.49
C LYS A 191 4.63 12.76 -8.81
N ASP A 192 4.86 11.44 -8.80
CA ASP A 192 5.44 10.73 -9.92
C ASP A 192 4.39 10.21 -10.93
N TYR A 193 3.13 9.98 -10.48
CA TYR A 193 2.12 9.29 -11.29
C TYR A 193 0.72 9.89 -11.28
N ALA A 194 0.36 10.76 -10.32
CA ALA A 194 -0.99 11.29 -10.28
C ALA A 194 -1.24 12.30 -11.42
N ILE A 195 -2.49 12.34 -11.88
CA ILE A 195 -2.94 13.15 -13.01
C ILE A 195 -4.21 13.91 -12.63
N ASP A 196 -4.26 15.18 -12.98
CA ASP A 196 -5.49 15.97 -13.08
C ASP A 196 -6.19 15.58 -14.40
N TYR A 197 -7.06 14.57 -14.32
CA TYR A 197 -7.68 13.97 -15.51
C TYR A 197 -8.86 14.78 -16.02
N ASN A 198 -9.59 15.43 -15.12
CA ASN A 198 -10.70 16.30 -15.47
C ASN A 198 -10.26 17.74 -15.83
N LYS A 199 -8.96 18.05 -15.71
CA LYS A 199 -8.31 19.32 -16.05
C LYS A 199 -8.82 20.54 -15.27
N ASN A 200 -9.20 20.31 -14.02
CA ASN A 200 -9.66 21.38 -13.11
C ASN A 200 -8.50 22.08 -12.36
N LYS A 201 -7.24 21.71 -12.64
CA LYS A 201 -5.98 22.19 -12.06
C LYS A 201 -5.67 21.70 -10.65
N VAL A 202 -6.44 20.78 -10.11
CA VAL A 202 -6.21 20.15 -8.80
C VAL A 202 -6.34 18.64 -8.94
N ILE A 203 -5.46 17.88 -8.28
CA ILE A 203 -5.54 16.42 -8.25
C ILE A 203 -6.45 15.97 -7.09
N GLU A 204 -7.59 15.39 -7.41
CA GLU A 204 -8.63 14.98 -6.47
C GLU A 204 -8.71 13.45 -6.31
N LEU A 205 -7.78 12.86 -5.57
CA LEU A 205 -7.65 11.39 -5.42
C LEU A 205 -8.82 10.69 -4.70
N LYS A 206 -9.82 11.44 -4.24
CA LYS A 206 -11.10 10.91 -3.73
C LYS A 206 -12.20 10.90 -4.80
N LYS A 207 -11.99 11.56 -5.94
CA LYS A 207 -12.88 11.56 -7.09
C LYS A 207 -12.51 10.46 -8.08
N THR A 208 -13.49 9.91 -8.78
CA THR A 208 -13.28 8.76 -9.67
C THR A 208 -12.34 9.11 -10.82
N GLU A 209 -12.55 10.26 -11.48
CA GLU A 209 -11.77 10.66 -12.65
C GLU A 209 -10.27 10.63 -12.36
N ASP A 210 -9.82 11.45 -11.43
CA ASP A 210 -8.39 11.59 -11.15
C ASP A 210 -7.80 10.35 -10.49
N SER A 211 -8.56 9.70 -9.59
CA SER A 211 -8.04 8.55 -8.86
C SER A 211 -7.83 7.33 -9.77
N PHE A 212 -8.79 7.02 -10.64
CA PHE A 212 -8.67 5.89 -11.58
C PHE A 212 -7.64 6.17 -12.66
N ALA A 213 -7.62 7.38 -13.24
CA ALA A 213 -6.62 7.76 -14.23
C ALA A 213 -5.21 7.75 -13.63
N SER A 214 -5.02 8.25 -12.42
CA SER A 214 -3.73 8.19 -11.71
C SER A 214 -3.27 6.77 -11.44
N ALA A 215 -4.18 5.90 -11.00
CA ALA A 215 -3.86 4.48 -10.77
C ALA A 215 -3.49 3.76 -12.08
N ALA A 216 -4.24 4.01 -13.15
CA ALA A 216 -3.96 3.46 -14.47
C ALA A 216 -2.63 3.97 -15.04
N ASN A 217 -2.34 5.28 -14.91
CA ASN A 217 -1.06 5.86 -15.30
C ASN A 217 0.11 5.21 -14.54
N TYR A 218 -0.03 5.01 -13.23
CA TYR A 218 1.00 4.34 -12.43
C TYR A 218 1.26 2.92 -12.97
N LEU A 219 0.22 2.10 -13.11
CA LEU A 219 0.34 0.72 -13.60
C LEU A 219 0.93 0.65 -15.01
N SER A 220 0.51 1.52 -15.91
CA SER A 220 1.07 1.63 -17.26
C SER A 220 2.56 1.98 -17.22
N LYS A 221 2.96 2.97 -16.43
CA LYS A 221 4.35 3.41 -16.29
C LYS A 221 5.28 2.36 -15.71
N ILE A 222 4.79 1.52 -14.77
CA ILE A 222 5.59 0.41 -14.23
C ILE A 222 5.56 -0.84 -15.12
N GLY A 223 4.84 -0.81 -16.25
CA GLY A 223 4.87 -1.84 -17.28
C GLY A 223 3.92 -3.02 -17.00
N TRP A 224 2.73 -2.75 -16.48
CA TRP A 224 1.65 -3.74 -16.45
C TRP A 224 1.32 -4.23 -17.86
N LYS A 225 1.10 -5.53 -18.01
CA LYS A 225 0.79 -6.15 -19.32
C LYS A 225 -0.62 -6.69 -19.33
N LYS A 226 -1.50 -6.08 -20.13
CA LYS A 226 -2.90 -6.51 -20.27
C LYS A 226 -2.98 -7.99 -20.65
N ASN A 227 -3.94 -8.70 -20.08
CA ASN A 227 -4.24 -10.12 -20.33
C ASN A 227 -3.12 -11.12 -19.93
N GLN A 228 -2.05 -10.70 -19.27
CA GLN A 228 -1.09 -11.64 -18.72
C GLN A 228 -1.50 -12.10 -17.32
N PRO A 229 -1.27 -13.39 -16.97
CA PRO A 229 -1.59 -13.89 -15.63
C PRO A 229 -0.70 -13.24 -14.58
N CYS A 230 -1.24 -13.11 -13.36
CA CYS A 230 -0.42 -12.76 -12.20
C CYS A 230 0.25 -14.00 -11.60
N TYR A 231 -0.52 -15.04 -11.36
CA TYR A 231 -0.05 -16.26 -10.70
C TYR A 231 -0.95 -17.45 -10.97
N PHE A 232 -0.45 -18.65 -10.65
CA PHE A 232 -1.25 -19.85 -10.43
C PHE A 232 -0.87 -20.51 -9.10
N LYS A 233 -1.86 -21.09 -8.41
CA LYS A 233 -1.61 -21.93 -7.24
C LYS A 233 -1.01 -23.25 -7.72
N ILE A 234 0.04 -23.72 -7.05
CA ILE A 234 0.78 -24.92 -7.42
C ILE A 234 0.97 -25.88 -6.26
N ASP A 235 1.11 -27.15 -6.58
CA ASP A 235 1.49 -28.20 -5.65
C ASP A 235 2.94 -28.61 -5.91
N LEU A 236 3.83 -28.32 -4.97
CA LEU A 236 5.25 -28.61 -5.11
C LEU A 236 5.56 -30.07 -4.79
N LYS A 237 6.54 -30.62 -5.52
CA LYS A 237 7.14 -31.92 -5.20
C LYS A 237 8.14 -31.76 -4.06
N GLU A 238 8.32 -32.80 -3.25
CA GLU A 238 9.22 -32.78 -2.09
C GLU A 238 10.67 -32.48 -2.43
N ASN A 239 11.13 -32.91 -3.61
CA ASN A 239 12.49 -32.69 -4.12
C ASN A 239 12.71 -31.29 -4.70
N THR A 240 11.78 -30.32 -4.49
CA THR A 240 11.94 -28.94 -4.96
C THR A 240 13.07 -28.23 -4.21
N PRO A 241 14.12 -27.77 -4.89
CA PRO A 241 15.23 -27.10 -4.21
C PRO A 241 14.81 -25.77 -3.59
N LEU A 242 15.15 -25.56 -2.31
CA LEU A 242 14.78 -24.36 -1.55
C LEU A 242 15.27 -23.05 -2.19
N ARG A 243 16.37 -23.08 -2.94
CA ARG A 243 16.89 -21.90 -3.65
C ARG A 243 15.91 -21.30 -4.67
N TYR A 244 14.92 -22.04 -5.13
CA TYR A 244 13.89 -21.54 -6.06
C TYR A 244 12.66 -21.00 -5.36
N LEU A 245 12.57 -21.12 -4.04
CA LEU A 245 11.42 -20.71 -3.25
C LEU A 245 11.67 -19.33 -2.63
N ASN A 246 10.74 -18.40 -2.86
CA ASN A 246 10.82 -17.04 -2.34
C ASN A 246 9.73 -16.82 -1.27
N SER A 247 10.14 -16.40 -0.07
CA SER A 247 9.24 -16.04 1.04
C SER A 247 9.17 -14.52 1.28
N SER A 248 10.02 -13.74 0.60
CA SER A 248 10.12 -12.30 0.77
C SER A 248 9.68 -11.53 -0.46
N ALA A 249 8.83 -10.51 -0.25
CA ALA A 249 8.41 -9.57 -1.31
C ALA A 249 9.50 -8.54 -1.70
N ARG A 250 10.59 -8.44 -0.93
CA ARG A 250 11.64 -7.44 -1.19
C ARG A 250 12.52 -7.80 -2.39
N ASN A 251 12.67 -9.08 -2.65
CA ASN A 251 13.55 -9.56 -3.70
C ASN A 251 13.13 -10.97 -4.12
N ILE A 252 12.30 -11.06 -5.16
CA ILE A 252 11.99 -12.33 -5.81
C ILE A 252 13.17 -12.69 -6.70
N LYS A 253 13.78 -13.84 -6.43
CA LYS A 253 14.98 -14.34 -7.09
C LYS A 253 14.66 -15.57 -7.94
N ASN A 254 15.67 -15.97 -8.76
CA ASN A 254 15.64 -17.20 -9.53
C ASN A 254 14.49 -17.27 -10.55
N ASN A 255 14.25 -16.12 -11.20
CA ASN A 255 13.32 -16.04 -12.30
C ASN A 255 13.79 -16.94 -13.46
N LYS A 256 12.90 -17.79 -13.99
CA LYS A 256 13.13 -18.72 -15.10
C LYS A 256 11.89 -18.76 -15.99
N LYS A 257 12.00 -19.34 -17.18
CA LYS A 257 10.81 -19.68 -17.96
C LYS A 257 9.93 -20.65 -17.16
N ALA A 258 8.62 -20.49 -17.20
CA ALA A 258 7.68 -21.31 -16.42
C ALA A 258 7.86 -22.82 -16.67
N ILE A 259 8.17 -23.20 -17.92
CA ILE A 259 8.45 -24.60 -18.29
C ILE A 259 9.61 -25.23 -17.50
N PHE A 260 10.58 -24.42 -17.04
CA PHE A 260 11.67 -24.91 -16.20
C PHE A 260 11.17 -25.52 -14.90
N PHE A 261 10.07 -24.98 -14.35
CA PHE A 261 9.49 -25.41 -13.07
C PHE A 261 8.59 -26.63 -13.19
N LYS A 262 8.23 -27.08 -14.41
CA LYS A 262 7.40 -28.28 -14.66
C LYS A 262 7.86 -29.48 -13.85
N LYS A 263 9.18 -29.75 -13.80
CA LYS A 263 9.75 -30.87 -13.07
C LYS A 263 9.55 -30.83 -11.55
N TYR A 264 9.23 -29.66 -10.98
CA TYR A 264 9.05 -29.44 -9.55
C TYR A 264 7.57 -29.26 -9.15
N ILE A 265 6.64 -29.13 -10.10
CA ILE A 265 5.22 -28.89 -9.88
C ILE A 265 4.43 -30.15 -10.19
N LYS A 266 3.62 -30.64 -9.24
CA LYS A 266 2.79 -31.87 -9.43
C LYS A 266 1.64 -31.62 -10.39
N ASN A 267 0.95 -30.47 -10.26
CA ASN A 267 -0.24 -30.10 -11.02
C ASN A 267 0.07 -29.24 -12.27
N TYR A 268 1.30 -29.24 -12.79
CA TYR A 268 1.72 -28.35 -13.88
C TYR A 268 0.86 -28.48 -15.15
N GLU A 269 0.51 -29.70 -15.54
CA GLU A 269 -0.28 -29.97 -16.76
C GLU A 269 -1.74 -29.46 -16.65
N ASN A 270 -2.24 -29.27 -15.44
CA ASN A 270 -3.57 -28.73 -15.18
C ASN A 270 -3.60 -27.21 -15.23
N LEU A 271 -2.41 -26.55 -15.28
CA LEU A 271 -2.31 -25.12 -15.36
C LEU A 271 -2.34 -24.70 -16.83
N ASN A 272 -3.37 -23.96 -17.23
CA ASN A 272 -3.42 -23.38 -18.57
C ASN A 272 -2.44 -22.19 -18.66
N LEU A 273 -1.14 -22.47 -18.64
CA LEU A 273 -0.10 -21.45 -18.65
C LEU A 273 0.83 -21.57 -19.86
N ASN A 274 1.28 -20.41 -20.35
CA ASN A 274 2.32 -20.35 -21.37
C ASN A 274 3.70 -20.60 -20.72
N GLY A 275 4.29 -21.74 -21.03
CA GLY A 275 5.59 -22.17 -20.50
C GLY A 275 6.77 -21.22 -20.79
N ASN A 276 6.64 -20.31 -21.77
CA ASN A 276 7.67 -19.33 -22.12
C ASN A 276 7.65 -18.08 -21.24
N LEU A 277 6.60 -17.86 -20.44
CA LEU A 277 6.54 -16.73 -19.52
C LEU A 277 7.65 -16.79 -18.47
N SER A 278 8.18 -15.63 -18.14
CA SER A 278 9.10 -15.44 -17.02
C SER A 278 8.36 -15.68 -15.71
N ALA A 279 8.87 -16.53 -14.85
CA ALA A 279 8.19 -16.97 -13.64
C ALA A 279 9.14 -17.18 -12.46
N SER A 280 8.61 -17.08 -11.27
CA SER A 280 9.25 -17.42 -9.99
C SER A 280 8.28 -18.20 -9.10
N ILE A 281 8.79 -18.91 -8.10
CA ILE A 281 7.93 -19.59 -7.11
C ILE A 281 7.98 -18.83 -5.80
N ILE A 282 6.81 -18.56 -5.21
CA ILE A 282 6.67 -17.97 -3.90
C ILE A 282 5.98 -18.91 -2.91
N ILE A 283 6.36 -18.80 -1.64
CA ILE A 283 5.84 -19.54 -0.49
C ILE A 283 5.55 -18.54 0.64
N PRO A 284 4.40 -17.82 0.58
CA PRO A 284 4.19 -16.59 1.33
C PRO A 284 4.05 -16.77 2.85
N ASP A 285 3.78 -17.99 3.33
CA ASP A 285 3.56 -18.25 4.77
C ASP A 285 4.82 -18.66 5.54
N LYS A 286 5.85 -19.15 4.83
CA LYS A 286 7.01 -19.82 5.42
C LYS A 286 7.69 -19.04 6.55
N ASP A 287 7.96 -17.75 6.34
CA ASP A 287 8.75 -16.95 7.30
C ASP A 287 7.88 -16.01 8.15
N ILE A 288 6.56 -16.14 8.06
CA ILE A 288 5.60 -15.24 8.71
C ILE A 288 4.69 -16.01 9.67
N ILE A 289 4.25 -17.20 9.28
CA ILE A 289 3.33 -18.00 10.10
C ILE A 289 4.13 -19.06 10.87
N PRO A 290 4.10 -19.06 12.21
CA PRO A 290 4.75 -20.10 13.00
C PRO A 290 4.25 -21.50 12.61
N GLY A 291 5.17 -22.42 12.36
CA GLY A 291 4.82 -23.80 11.99
C GLY A 291 4.33 -23.98 10.55
N ALA A 292 4.35 -22.95 9.69
CA ALA A 292 3.94 -23.08 8.30
C ALA A 292 4.79 -24.12 7.54
N LYS A 293 4.11 -24.92 6.69
CA LYS A 293 4.77 -25.91 5.83
C LYS A 293 5.66 -25.18 4.80
N THR A 294 6.88 -25.69 4.61
CA THR A 294 7.86 -25.07 3.68
C THR A 294 7.38 -25.05 2.22
N LEU A 295 6.61 -26.05 1.79
CA LEU A 295 6.20 -26.21 0.38
C LEU A 295 4.73 -25.83 0.11
N SER A 296 4.00 -25.31 1.11
CA SER A 296 2.58 -24.99 0.99
C SER A 296 2.17 -23.87 1.97
N PRO A 297 1.34 -22.90 1.54
CA PRO A 297 0.87 -22.71 0.17
C PRO A 297 1.98 -22.22 -0.77
N ALA A 298 1.93 -22.64 -2.02
CA ALA A 298 2.89 -22.26 -3.05
C ALA A 298 2.20 -21.72 -4.31
N TYR A 299 2.86 -20.77 -4.97
CA TYR A 299 2.34 -20.14 -6.19
C TYR A 299 3.47 -19.92 -7.18
N ILE A 300 3.20 -20.18 -8.48
CA ILE A 300 4.04 -19.69 -9.56
C ILE A 300 3.52 -18.31 -9.95
N VAL A 301 4.41 -17.32 -9.97
CA VAL A 301 4.09 -15.90 -10.18
C VAL A 301 4.83 -15.36 -11.40
N PHE A 302 4.24 -14.36 -12.07
CA PHE A 302 4.71 -13.80 -13.34
C PHE A 302 4.98 -12.29 -13.23
N ASP A 303 5.42 -11.66 -14.31
CA ASP A 303 5.79 -10.24 -14.36
C ASP A 303 4.70 -9.31 -13.75
N ASN A 304 3.43 -9.55 -14.08
CA ASN A 304 2.33 -8.73 -13.55
C ASN A 304 2.20 -8.79 -12.02
N TYR A 305 2.49 -9.96 -11.42
CA TYR A 305 2.54 -10.09 -9.97
C TYR A 305 3.62 -9.18 -9.36
N GLU A 306 4.80 -9.12 -9.98
CA GLU A 306 5.88 -8.25 -9.53
C GLU A 306 5.54 -6.75 -9.67
N LYS A 307 4.68 -6.38 -10.64
CA LYS A 307 4.17 -5.00 -10.76
C LYS A 307 3.30 -4.64 -9.55
N ILE A 308 2.45 -5.55 -9.08
CA ILE A 308 1.68 -5.30 -7.85
C ILE A 308 2.59 -5.22 -6.61
N LEU A 309 3.72 -5.94 -6.57
CA LEU A 309 4.70 -5.78 -5.50
C LEU A 309 5.40 -4.40 -5.50
N GLN A 310 5.45 -3.69 -6.64
CA GLN A 310 5.92 -2.31 -6.69
C GLN A 310 4.90 -1.35 -6.07
N TRP A 311 3.61 -1.68 -6.18
CA TRP A 311 2.53 -0.95 -5.51
C TRP A 311 2.58 -1.15 -3.99
N ASN A 312 2.57 -2.40 -3.56
CA ASN A 312 2.66 -2.78 -2.14
C ASN A 312 3.53 -4.03 -1.98
N ARG A 313 4.60 -3.92 -1.18
CA ARG A 313 5.60 -4.99 -0.98
C ARG A 313 5.12 -6.08 -0.02
N SER A 314 3.94 -6.63 -0.28
CA SER A 314 3.37 -7.78 0.43
C SER A 314 2.99 -8.88 -0.55
N LEU A 315 3.55 -10.10 -0.36
CA LEU A 315 3.19 -11.25 -1.20
C LEU A 315 1.69 -11.55 -1.14
N ARG A 316 1.09 -11.43 0.04
CA ARG A 316 -0.34 -11.67 0.24
C ARG A 316 -1.21 -10.60 -0.38
N PHE A 317 -0.78 -9.33 -0.30
CA PHE A 317 -1.47 -8.22 -0.97
C PHE A 317 -1.56 -8.45 -2.48
N ALA A 318 -0.44 -8.78 -3.12
CA ALA A 318 -0.42 -9.02 -4.56
C ALA A 318 -1.29 -10.23 -4.96
N LEU A 319 -1.27 -11.32 -4.18
CA LEU A 319 -2.18 -12.46 -4.40
C LEU A 319 -3.65 -12.03 -4.28
N ALA A 320 -4.01 -11.28 -3.25
CA ALA A 320 -5.40 -10.84 -3.03
C ALA A 320 -5.89 -9.89 -4.13
N VAL A 321 -5.05 -8.95 -4.60
CA VAL A 321 -5.39 -8.07 -5.74
C VAL A 321 -5.65 -8.88 -6.99
N CYS A 322 -4.76 -9.81 -7.33
CA CYS A 322 -4.91 -10.62 -8.53
C CYS A 322 -6.12 -11.57 -8.44
N THR A 323 -6.38 -12.17 -7.25
CA THR A 323 -7.58 -12.99 -7.03
C THR A 323 -8.86 -12.18 -7.20
N LEU A 324 -8.91 -10.98 -6.65
CA LEU A 324 -10.10 -10.12 -6.75
C LEU A 324 -10.28 -9.61 -8.19
N LYS A 325 -9.19 -9.30 -8.91
CA LYS A 325 -9.20 -8.96 -10.34
C LYS A 325 -9.82 -10.08 -11.17
N ASP A 326 -9.37 -11.32 -10.95
CA ASP A 326 -9.90 -12.47 -11.70
C ASP A 326 -11.38 -12.71 -11.36
N GLY A 327 -11.79 -12.54 -10.10
CA GLY A 327 -13.20 -12.61 -9.71
C GLY A 327 -14.09 -11.55 -10.36
N PHE A 328 -13.58 -10.37 -10.71
CA PHE A 328 -14.32 -9.38 -11.51
C PHE A 328 -14.42 -9.79 -12.98
N LYS A 329 -13.40 -10.44 -13.54
CA LYS A 329 -13.37 -10.84 -14.94
C LYS A 329 -14.50 -11.80 -15.31
N ASP A 330 -14.97 -12.59 -14.34
CA ASP A 330 -16.06 -13.54 -14.55
C ASP A 330 -17.45 -12.84 -14.49
N GLU A 331 -17.52 -11.56 -14.06
CA GLU A 331 -18.77 -10.84 -13.78
C GLU A 331 -18.96 -9.55 -14.62
N ILE A 332 -17.93 -9.07 -15.30
CA ILE A 332 -17.92 -7.90 -16.20
C ILE A 332 -17.73 -8.31 -17.64
#